data_0fd35d54734be7ff80a592b9301004b3
#
_entry.id   0fd35d54734be7ff80a592b9301004b3
#
_cell.length_a   1.000
_cell.length_b   1.000
_cell.length_c   1.000
_cell.angle_alpha   90.00
_cell.angle_beta   90.00
_cell.angle_gamma   90.00
#
_symmetry.space_group_name_H-M   'P 1'
#
loop_
_entity.id
_entity.type
_entity.pdbx_description
1 polymer ?
#
loop_
_entity_poly.entity_id
_entity_poly.type
_entity_poly.pdbx_seq_one_letter_code
_entity_poly.pdbx_strand_id
1 'polypeptide(L)'
;MSSYIRAITYNHPKHIPVNVSLLPATWAKYGMELNELRLRHPHIFRDAQPMDEVKYFTPPTYHAGKFTDAWGCVWENIKEGYESIVTGHPLPNREDILTLKAPQEDIGLPHGFMFLRLMDLRGFEELMVDFAEEPDELQMLINIVRDYNIRQVRREVANNPYEELVIFGDDNGMQHSLPISPDTWRKYMKPAYKAIYDEVHKAGKMVYMHTDGCVWPVVQDLKEAGVNVLNLQYRANGLDNLVRTCKGNIALDLDLDRQLFPFATPSQIEDHIMECAEAMYMPEGGLILSAECAADVPLENIEAICCTLEKVRDYKG
;
A
#
# COMPACT_ATOMS: atom_id res chain seq x y z
N MET A 1 -15.50 -12.79 -14.56
CA MET A 1 -14.36 -12.66 -13.64
C MET A 1 -13.20 -12.00 -14.40
N SER A 2 -12.72 -10.86 -13.95
CA SER A 2 -11.61 -10.12 -14.58
C SER A 2 -10.29 -10.91 -14.50
N SER A 3 -9.29 -10.55 -15.35
CA SER A 3 -7.96 -11.18 -15.28
C SER A 3 -7.29 -10.93 -13.92
N TYR A 4 -7.57 -9.76 -13.32
CA TYR A 4 -7.09 -9.40 -11.98
C TYR A 4 -7.63 -10.37 -10.91
N ILE A 5 -8.96 -10.53 -10.85
CA ILE A 5 -9.61 -11.44 -9.88
C ILE A 5 -9.12 -12.88 -10.08
N ARG A 6 -8.95 -13.32 -11.33
CA ARG A 6 -8.39 -14.65 -11.62
C ARG A 6 -6.95 -14.78 -11.09
N ALA A 7 -6.13 -13.75 -11.22
CA ALA A 7 -4.76 -13.77 -10.72
C ALA A 7 -4.72 -13.90 -9.19
N ILE A 8 -5.46 -13.07 -8.48
CA ILE A 8 -5.46 -13.06 -7.01
C ILE A 8 -6.16 -14.27 -6.38
N THR A 9 -6.99 -14.98 -7.14
CA THR A 9 -7.68 -16.21 -6.70
C THR A 9 -7.05 -17.49 -7.27
N TYR A 10 -5.85 -17.42 -7.85
CA TYR A 10 -5.14 -18.57 -8.45
C TYR A 10 -5.99 -19.35 -9.47
N ASN A 11 -6.76 -18.63 -10.29
CA ASN A 11 -7.70 -19.22 -11.25
C ASN A 11 -7.25 -19.00 -12.70
N HIS A 12 -6.01 -19.37 -13.01
CA HIS A 12 -5.41 -19.37 -14.35
C HIS A 12 -5.72 -18.08 -15.14
N PRO A 13 -5.16 -16.92 -14.76
CA PRO A 13 -5.35 -15.68 -15.48
C PRO A 13 -4.77 -15.78 -16.89
N LYS A 14 -5.39 -15.10 -17.86
CA LYS A 14 -4.88 -15.06 -19.23
C LYS A 14 -3.55 -14.28 -19.34
N HIS A 15 -3.37 -13.31 -18.46
CA HIS A 15 -2.24 -12.39 -18.44
C HIS A 15 -1.85 -12.12 -16.99
N ILE A 16 -0.58 -11.82 -16.75
CA ILE A 16 -0.14 -11.22 -15.48
C ILE A 16 -0.75 -9.81 -15.43
N PRO A 17 -1.53 -9.44 -14.41
CA PRO A 17 -1.97 -8.06 -14.25
C PRO A 17 -0.77 -7.15 -14.02
N VAL A 18 -0.76 -6.01 -14.69
CA VAL A 18 0.30 -4.98 -14.56
C VAL A 18 -0.33 -3.62 -14.28
N ASN A 19 0.38 -2.79 -13.52
CA ASN A 19 -0.04 -1.45 -13.16
C ASN A 19 1.14 -0.48 -13.15
N VAL A 20 0.89 0.78 -13.53
CA VAL A 20 1.84 1.89 -13.39
C VAL A 20 1.11 3.06 -12.72
N SER A 21 1.58 3.44 -11.55
CA SER A 21 1.12 4.61 -10.81
C SER A 21 2.00 5.82 -11.12
N LEU A 22 1.38 6.94 -11.48
CA LEU A 22 2.03 8.21 -11.79
C LEU A 22 1.66 9.22 -10.71
N LEU A 23 2.61 9.59 -9.86
CA LEU A 23 2.35 10.47 -8.73
C LEU A 23 2.03 11.91 -9.17
N PRO A 24 1.31 12.71 -8.35
CA PRO A 24 0.98 14.10 -8.68
C PRO A 24 2.18 14.96 -9.07
N ALA A 25 3.32 14.79 -8.38
CA ALA A 25 4.56 15.50 -8.72
C ALA A 25 5.14 15.10 -10.10
N THR A 26 4.89 13.88 -10.56
CA THR A 26 5.28 13.40 -11.90
C THR A 26 4.43 14.08 -12.98
N TRP A 27 3.12 14.19 -12.73
CA TRP A 27 2.22 14.95 -13.58
C TRP A 27 2.58 16.44 -13.66
N ALA A 28 2.91 17.05 -12.51
CA ALA A 28 3.34 18.45 -12.45
C ALA A 28 4.63 18.69 -13.24
N LYS A 29 5.54 17.71 -13.29
CA LYS A 29 6.82 17.79 -14.01
C LYS A 29 6.67 17.62 -15.52
N TYR A 30 5.96 16.59 -15.95
CA TYR A 30 5.96 16.18 -17.37
C TYR A 30 4.71 16.59 -18.14
N GLY A 31 3.63 16.89 -17.46
CA GLY A 31 2.44 17.46 -18.07
C GLY A 31 1.89 16.63 -19.24
N MET A 32 1.77 17.29 -20.40
CA MET A 32 1.21 16.68 -21.62
C MET A 32 2.04 15.53 -22.17
N GLU A 33 3.39 15.58 -22.03
CA GLU A 33 4.27 14.49 -22.50
C GLU A 33 3.96 13.18 -21.75
N LEU A 34 3.59 13.27 -20.46
CA LEU A 34 3.15 12.11 -19.68
C LEU A 34 1.82 11.55 -20.20
N ASN A 35 0.89 12.40 -20.61
CA ASN A 35 -0.36 11.95 -21.23
C ASN A 35 -0.13 11.30 -22.59
N GLU A 36 0.76 11.82 -23.40
CA GLU A 36 1.16 11.20 -24.67
C GLU A 36 1.77 9.82 -24.45
N LEU A 37 2.61 9.66 -23.40
CA LEU A 37 3.13 8.36 -23.00
C LEU A 37 1.98 7.41 -22.63
N ARG A 38 1.05 7.83 -21.80
CA ARG A 38 -0.12 6.99 -21.41
C ARG A 38 -0.94 6.51 -22.60
N LEU A 39 -1.14 7.37 -23.59
CA LEU A 39 -1.88 7.03 -24.82
C LEU A 39 -1.19 5.95 -25.67
N ARG A 40 0.15 5.84 -25.57
CA ARG A 40 0.91 4.76 -26.25
C ARG A 40 0.79 3.40 -25.58
N HIS A 41 0.39 3.37 -24.28
CA HIS A 41 0.29 2.15 -23.45
C HIS A 41 -1.13 1.85 -22.98
N PRO A 42 -2.09 1.60 -23.89
CA PRO A 42 -3.51 1.42 -23.55
C PRO A 42 -3.79 0.13 -22.75
N HIS A 43 -2.88 -0.82 -22.73
CA HIS A 43 -3.02 -2.03 -21.90
C HIS A 43 -2.78 -1.76 -20.42
N ILE A 44 -1.98 -0.73 -20.11
CA ILE A 44 -1.70 -0.26 -18.74
C ILE A 44 -2.71 0.84 -18.37
N PHE A 45 -2.78 1.91 -19.19
CA PHE A 45 -3.61 3.08 -18.93
C PHE A 45 -4.93 3.03 -19.74
N ARG A 46 -5.83 2.18 -19.30
CA ARG A 46 -7.13 1.96 -20.01
C ARG A 46 -8.05 3.16 -20.01
N ASP A 47 -7.85 4.07 -19.08
CA ASP A 47 -8.57 5.33 -18.92
C ASP A 47 -7.92 6.50 -19.65
N ALA A 48 -6.75 6.30 -20.28
CA ALA A 48 -6.06 7.37 -21.00
C ALA A 48 -6.92 7.90 -22.15
N GLN A 49 -7.09 9.22 -22.18
CA GLN A 49 -7.80 9.94 -23.22
C GLN A 49 -6.96 11.15 -23.68
N PRO A 50 -7.07 11.57 -24.95
CA PRO A 50 -6.55 12.86 -25.36
C PRO A 50 -7.12 13.98 -24.49
N MET A 51 -6.27 14.92 -24.12
CA MET A 51 -6.66 16.08 -23.31
C MET A 51 -6.02 17.36 -23.88
N ASP A 52 -6.72 18.49 -23.74
CA ASP A 52 -6.21 19.80 -24.19
C ASP A 52 -5.38 20.48 -23.09
N GLU A 53 -5.63 20.11 -21.84
CA GLU A 53 -4.91 20.59 -20.66
C GLU A 53 -4.67 19.44 -19.66
N VAL A 54 -3.59 19.54 -18.88
CA VAL A 54 -3.25 18.52 -17.88
C VAL A 54 -4.24 18.55 -16.74
N LYS A 55 -4.90 17.39 -16.49
CA LYS A 55 -5.78 17.19 -15.36
C LYS A 55 -5.40 15.88 -14.66
N TYR A 56 -5.13 16.00 -13.37
CA TYR A 56 -4.83 14.85 -12.52
C TYR A 56 -5.39 15.09 -11.12
N PHE A 57 -5.68 14.01 -10.45
CA PHE A 57 -6.13 14.08 -9.06
C PHE A 57 -4.93 14.26 -8.13
N THR A 58 -5.04 15.21 -7.22
CA THR A 58 -4.09 15.39 -6.12
C THR A 58 -4.82 15.08 -4.82
N PRO A 59 -4.41 14.05 -4.06
CA PRO A 59 -5.01 13.77 -2.77
C PRO A 59 -4.92 14.99 -1.82
N PRO A 60 -5.89 15.20 -0.91
CA PRO A 60 -5.86 16.33 0.01
C PRO A 60 -4.59 16.44 0.85
N THR A 61 -4.00 15.30 1.22
CA THR A 61 -2.74 15.21 1.96
C THR A 61 -1.49 15.59 1.15
N TYR A 62 -1.62 15.79 -0.16
CA TYR A 62 -0.52 16.17 -1.07
C TYR A 62 -0.47 17.67 -1.37
N HIS A 63 -1.39 18.46 -0.82
CA HIS A 63 -1.35 19.91 -0.93
C HIS A 63 -0.43 20.52 0.13
N ALA A 64 0.39 21.49 -0.29
CA ALA A 64 1.25 22.22 0.63
C ALA A 64 0.42 22.97 1.69
N GLY A 65 0.86 22.91 2.93
CA GLY A 65 0.17 23.57 4.04
C GLY A 65 0.17 22.76 5.33
N LYS A 66 -0.65 23.20 6.27
CA LYS A 66 -0.79 22.58 7.59
C LYS A 66 -2.28 22.38 7.89
N PHE A 67 -2.64 21.21 8.37
CA PHE A 67 -4.02 20.90 8.77
C PHE A 67 -4.04 19.94 9.96
N THR A 68 -5.17 19.88 10.64
CA THR A 68 -5.40 18.92 11.73
C THR A 68 -6.48 17.93 11.29
N ASP A 69 -6.20 16.64 11.43
CA ASP A 69 -7.16 15.60 11.08
C ASP A 69 -8.23 15.39 12.16
N ALA A 70 -9.20 14.52 11.88
CA ALA A 70 -10.29 14.21 12.80
C ALA A 70 -9.84 13.55 14.11
N TRP A 71 -8.64 12.96 14.15
CA TRP A 71 -8.04 12.40 15.35
C TRP A 71 -7.24 13.42 16.16
N GLY A 72 -7.06 14.63 15.65
CA GLY A 72 -6.28 15.70 16.27
C GLY A 72 -4.79 15.68 15.91
N CYS A 73 -4.36 14.82 14.98
CA CYS A 73 -2.99 14.83 14.49
C CYS A 73 -2.75 16.05 13.60
N VAL A 74 -1.62 16.74 13.80
CA VAL A 74 -1.23 17.89 12.97
C VAL A 74 -0.35 17.40 11.84
N TRP A 75 -0.81 17.63 10.60
CA TRP A 75 -0.13 17.30 9.37
C TRP A 75 0.51 18.52 8.74
N GLU A 76 1.68 18.35 8.17
CA GLU A 76 2.41 19.42 7.48
C GLU A 76 2.98 18.91 6.16
N ASN A 77 2.79 19.70 5.11
CA ASN A 77 3.38 19.48 3.80
C ASN A 77 4.08 20.75 3.35
N ILE A 78 5.37 20.64 3.07
CA ILE A 78 6.20 21.77 2.63
C ILE A 78 6.27 21.89 1.10
N LYS A 79 5.75 20.91 0.35
CA LYS A 79 5.89 20.86 -1.11
C LYS A 79 4.67 20.24 -1.78
N GLU A 80 4.02 21.01 -2.64
CA GLU A 80 2.89 20.58 -3.46
C GLU A 80 3.20 19.31 -4.27
N GLY A 81 2.27 18.35 -4.30
CA GLY A 81 2.38 17.08 -5.01
C GLY A 81 3.16 15.99 -4.27
N TYR A 82 3.64 16.27 -3.06
CA TYR A 82 4.26 15.30 -2.15
C TYR A 82 3.39 15.04 -0.94
N GLU A 83 3.56 13.90 -0.31
CA GLU A 83 2.77 13.51 0.84
C GLU A 83 3.09 14.35 2.10
N SER A 84 2.07 14.63 2.90
CA SER A 84 2.19 15.28 4.20
C SER A 84 2.81 14.32 5.24
N ILE A 85 3.45 14.89 6.25
CA ILE A 85 3.93 14.14 7.43
C ILE A 85 3.23 14.65 8.69
N VAL A 86 3.08 13.78 9.68
CA VAL A 86 2.56 14.17 10.99
C VAL A 86 3.67 14.84 11.79
N THR A 87 3.42 16.07 12.25
CA THR A 87 4.34 16.90 13.05
C THR A 87 3.81 17.21 14.45
N GLY A 88 2.54 16.87 14.73
CA GLY A 88 1.94 17.05 16.05
C GLY A 88 1.07 15.85 16.42
N HIS A 89 1.37 15.27 17.58
CA HIS A 89 0.75 14.09 18.14
C HIS A 89 -0.18 14.46 19.28
N PRO A 90 -1.48 14.08 19.24
CA PRO A 90 -2.44 14.48 20.28
C PRO A 90 -2.25 13.74 21.62
N LEU A 91 -1.46 12.67 21.66
CA LEU A 91 -1.23 11.85 22.86
C LEU A 91 0.26 11.89 23.29
N PRO A 92 0.80 13.05 23.69
CA PRO A 92 2.20 13.17 24.09
C PRO A 92 2.52 12.37 25.36
N ASN A 93 1.55 12.22 26.27
CA ASN A 93 1.71 11.41 27.49
C ASN A 93 0.82 10.16 27.44
N ARG A 94 1.24 9.10 28.10
CA ARG A 94 0.49 7.83 28.16
C ARG A 94 -0.90 7.98 28.76
N GLU A 95 -1.02 8.85 29.78
CA GLU A 95 -2.29 9.14 30.46
C GLU A 95 -3.32 9.78 29.54
N ASP A 96 -2.90 10.44 28.48
CA ASP A 96 -3.82 11.07 27.51
C ASP A 96 -4.68 10.03 26.77
N ILE A 97 -4.18 8.77 26.69
CA ILE A 97 -4.92 7.65 26.09
C ILE A 97 -6.23 7.36 26.88
N LEU A 98 -6.23 7.54 28.19
CA LEU A 98 -7.39 7.28 29.05
C LEU A 98 -8.61 8.16 28.69
N THR A 99 -8.37 9.31 28.05
CA THR A 99 -9.42 10.24 27.66
C THR A 99 -9.69 10.29 26.16
N LEU A 100 -8.89 9.57 25.36
CA LEU A 100 -9.04 9.52 23.90
C LEU A 100 -10.41 8.99 23.50
N LYS A 101 -11.06 9.70 22.60
CA LYS A 101 -12.28 9.25 21.93
C LYS A 101 -12.04 9.21 20.44
N ALA A 102 -12.43 8.08 19.84
CA ALA A 102 -12.42 7.98 18.38
C ALA A 102 -13.33 9.05 17.76
N PRO A 103 -12.99 9.57 16.58
CA PRO A 103 -13.82 10.55 15.87
C PRO A 103 -15.25 10.03 15.66
N GLN A 104 -16.22 10.95 15.70
CA GLN A 104 -17.60 10.64 15.31
C GLN A 104 -17.76 10.67 13.78
N GLU A 105 -16.88 11.40 13.11
CA GLU A 105 -16.83 11.53 11.67
C GLU A 105 -16.35 10.22 11.03
N ASP A 106 -16.86 9.98 9.81
CA ASP A 106 -16.45 8.85 9.00
C ASP A 106 -15.45 9.32 7.97
N ILE A 107 -14.19 8.98 8.18
CA ILE A 107 -13.09 9.34 7.29
C ILE A 107 -12.73 8.24 6.28
N GLY A 108 -13.51 7.14 6.24
CA GLY A 108 -13.23 5.97 5.42
C GLY A 108 -12.04 5.15 5.94
N LEU A 109 -11.35 4.53 5.01
CA LEU A 109 -10.16 3.69 5.28
C LEU A 109 -8.93 4.36 4.63
N PRO A 110 -8.38 5.42 5.23
CA PRO A 110 -7.18 6.08 4.68
C PRO A 110 -5.96 5.16 4.78
N HIS A 111 -4.93 5.46 3.99
CA HIS A 111 -3.60 4.93 4.26
C HIS A 111 -3.18 5.29 5.70
N GLY A 112 -2.56 4.35 6.40
CA GLY A 112 -2.24 4.53 7.82
C GLY A 112 -3.48 4.35 8.72
N PHE A 113 -4.29 3.33 8.46
CA PHE A 113 -5.53 3.13 9.22
C PHE A 113 -5.31 2.51 10.61
N MET A 114 -4.23 1.73 10.83
CA MET A 114 -4.02 1.00 12.09
C MET A 114 -2.65 1.29 12.71
N PHE A 115 -1.54 0.67 12.24
CA PHE A 115 -0.22 0.83 12.86
C PHE A 115 0.31 2.26 12.74
N LEU A 116 0.26 2.84 11.53
CA LEU A 116 0.63 4.24 11.33
C LEU A 116 -0.28 5.18 12.15
N ARG A 117 -1.58 4.85 12.31
CA ARG A 117 -2.47 5.64 13.14
C ARG A 117 -2.04 5.65 14.62
N LEU A 118 -1.52 4.54 15.13
CA LEU A 118 -0.95 4.53 16.48
C LEU A 118 0.28 5.45 16.57
N MET A 119 1.13 5.43 15.53
CA MET A 119 2.30 6.33 15.44
C MET A 119 1.88 7.81 15.33
N ASP A 120 0.88 8.10 14.50
CA ASP A 120 0.36 9.46 14.33
C ASP A 120 -0.20 10.03 15.64
N LEU A 121 -0.86 9.18 16.44
CA LEU A 121 -1.45 9.57 17.72
C LEU A 121 -0.40 9.76 18.82
N ARG A 122 0.56 8.83 18.94
CA ARG A 122 1.52 8.76 20.06
C ARG A 122 2.88 9.39 19.75
N GLY A 123 3.26 9.45 18.46
CA GLY A 123 4.64 9.66 18.05
C GLY A 123 5.43 8.33 18.03
N PHE A 124 6.42 8.26 17.13
CA PHE A 124 7.18 7.02 16.91
C PHE A 124 7.91 6.55 18.17
N GLU A 125 8.67 7.43 18.80
CA GLU A 125 9.52 7.08 19.96
C GLU A 125 8.68 6.57 21.13
N GLU A 126 7.63 7.32 21.49
CA GLU A 126 6.75 6.97 22.60
C GLU A 126 5.96 5.67 22.34
N LEU A 127 5.54 5.45 21.10
CA LEU A 127 4.89 4.19 20.73
C LEU A 127 5.85 2.99 20.83
N MET A 128 7.13 3.16 20.45
CA MET A 128 8.13 2.10 20.59
C MET A 128 8.42 1.79 22.06
N VAL A 129 8.45 2.80 22.93
CA VAL A 129 8.54 2.61 24.38
C VAL A 129 7.32 1.86 24.92
N ASP A 130 6.11 2.23 24.48
CA ASP A 130 4.88 1.54 24.87
C ASP A 130 4.91 0.06 24.44
N PHE A 131 5.39 -0.28 23.23
CA PHE A 131 5.55 -1.67 22.81
C PHE A 131 6.62 -2.44 23.60
N ALA A 132 7.64 -1.76 24.11
CA ALA A 132 8.69 -2.37 24.91
C ALA A 132 8.28 -2.60 26.36
N GLU A 133 7.53 -1.67 26.94
CA GLU A 133 7.05 -1.72 28.32
C GLU A 133 5.72 -2.44 28.50
N GLU A 134 4.93 -2.55 27.42
CA GLU A 134 3.64 -3.24 27.35
C GLU A 134 2.61 -2.76 28.41
N PRO A 135 2.39 -1.46 28.59
CA PRO A 135 1.39 -0.97 29.53
C PRO A 135 -0.04 -1.27 29.07
N ASP A 136 -0.99 -1.27 30.00
CA ASP A 136 -2.40 -1.49 29.69
C ASP A 136 -2.98 -0.45 28.71
N GLU A 137 -2.48 0.78 28.77
CA GLU A 137 -2.86 1.89 27.89
C GLU A 137 -2.55 1.61 26.41
N LEU A 138 -1.48 0.86 26.11
CA LEU A 138 -1.17 0.44 24.74
C LEU A 138 -2.31 -0.40 24.17
N GLN A 139 -2.79 -1.39 24.92
CA GLN A 139 -3.90 -2.22 24.46
C GLN A 139 -5.20 -1.42 24.34
N MET A 140 -5.42 -0.43 25.23
CA MET A 140 -6.57 0.49 25.11
C MET A 140 -6.50 1.30 23.82
N LEU A 141 -5.35 1.88 23.48
CA LEU A 141 -5.15 2.66 22.26
C LEU A 141 -5.41 1.78 21.01
N ILE A 142 -4.82 0.58 20.98
CA ILE A 142 -5.04 -0.39 19.90
C ILE A 142 -6.54 -0.71 19.75
N ASN A 143 -7.23 -0.94 20.85
CA ASN A 143 -8.67 -1.26 20.82
C ASN A 143 -9.50 -0.08 20.29
N ILE A 144 -9.21 1.15 20.70
CA ILE A 144 -9.93 2.35 20.23
C ILE A 144 -9.79 2.51 18.71
N VAL A 145 -8.57 2.39 18.18
CA VAL A 145 -8.29 2.53 16.75
C VAL A 145 -8.91 1.34 15.96
N ARG A 146 -8.75 0.11 16.46
CA ARG A 146 -9.37 -1.09 15.86
C ARG A 146 -10.89 -0.96 15.76
N ASP A 147 -11.55 -0.58 16.84
CA ASP A 147 -13.02 -0.52 16.90
C ASP A 147 -13.57 0.60 16.01
N TYR A 148 -12.81 1.70 15.88
CA TYR A 148 -13.10 2.73 14.89
C TYR A 148 -13.04 2.15 13.47
N ASN A 149 -11.95 1.45 13.11
CA ASN A 149 -11.77 0.87 11.77
C ASN A 149 -12.83 -0.19 11.45
N ILE A 150 -13.25 -0.99 12.42
CA ILE A 150 -14.36 -1.93 12.25
C ILE A 150 -15.64 -1.20 11.81
N ARG A 151 -15.94 -0.02 12.39
CA ARG A 151 -17.09 0.79 11.94
C ARG A 151 -16.91 1.29 10.51
N GLN A 152 -15.69 1.76 10.15
CA GLN A 152 -15.40 2.24 8.80
C GLN A 152 -15.55 1.11 7.76
N VAL A 153 -15.02 -0.10 8.05
CA VAL A 153 -15.18 -1.26 7.16
C VAL A 153 -16.66 -1.61 6.94
N ARG A 154 -17.46 -1.64 8.01
CA ARG A 154 -18.91 -1.92 7.89
C ARG A 154 -19.62 -0.93 6.97
N ARG A 155 -19.23 0.34 7.01
CA ARG A 155 -19.76 1.36 6.11
C ARG A 155 -19.23 1.20 4.69
N GLU A 156 -17.93 0.95 4.53
CA GLU A 156 -17.31 0.74 3.23
C GLU A 156 -18.00 -0.39 2.47
N VAL A 157 -18.17 -1.55 3.11
CA VAL A 157 -18.81 -2.70 2.48
C VAL A 157 -20.29 -2.47 2.18
N ALA A 158 -20.99 -1.68 3.00
CA ALA A 158 -22.40 -1.32 2.78
C ALA A 158 -22.56 -0.34 1.63
N ASN A 159 -21.65 0.63 1.50
CA ASN A 159 -21.68 1.66 0.44
C ASN A 159 -21.23 1.11 -0.92
N ASN A 160 -20.34 0.10 -0.91
CA ASN A 160 -19.77 -0.50 -2.13
C ASN A 160 -20.14 -1.99 -2.26
N PRO A 161 -21.43 -2.34 -2.38
CA PRO A 161 -21.87 -3.74 -2.34
C PRO A 161 -21.35 -4.59 -3.51
N TYR A 162 -21.03 -3.96 -4.64
CA TYR A 162 -20.58 -4.66 -5.87
C TYR A 162 -19.06 -4.81 -5.96
N GLU A 163 -18.29 -4.13 -5.13
CA GLU A 163 -16.85 -4.28 -5.11
C GLU A 163 -16.45 -5.61 -4.47
N GLU A 164 -15.56 -6.36 -5.11
CA GLU A 164 -15.09 -7.66 -4.63
C GLU A 164 -13.94 -7.53 -3.64
N LEU A 165 -13.27 -6.35 -3.62
CA LEU A 165 -12.08 -6.07 -2.83
C LEU A 165 -12.30 -4.84 -1.93
N VAL A 166 -11.80 -4.92 -0.69
CA VAL A 166 -11.59 -3.74 0.16
C VAL A 166 -10.08 -3.50 0.26
N ILE A 167 -9.68 -2.27 -0.07
CA ILE A 167 -8.27 -1.86 -0.12
C ILE A 167 -7.89 -1.20 1.18
N PHE A 168 -6.79 -1.66 1.76
CA PHE A 168 -6.15 -1.11 2.94
C PHE A 168 -4.70 -0.73 2.63
N GLY A 169 -4.20 0.29 3.31
CA GLY A 169 -2.80 0.66 3.31
C GLY A 169 -2.34 1.02 4.71
N ASP A 170 -1.24 0.40 5.18
CA ASP A 170 -0.69 0.67 6.51
C ASP A 170 0.75 0.15 6.60
N ASP A 171 1.72 1.02 6.81
CA ASP A 171 3.14 0.66 6.73
C ASP A 171 3.61 0.01 8.03
N ASN A 172 3.87 -1.28 7.94
CA ASN A 172 4.29 -2.10 9.07
C ASN A 172 5.82 -2.31 9.13
N GLY A 173 6.54 -1.93 8.09
CA GLY A 173 7.97 -2.17 7.95
C GLY A 173 8.80 -0.90 7.94
N MET A 174 10.06 -1.03 8.39
CA MET A 174 11.13 -0.08 8.13
C MET A 174 11.96 -0.58 6.95
N GLN A 175 13.02 0.13 6.55
CA GLN A 175 13.81 -0.24 5.37
C GLN A 175 14.41 -1.66 5.44
N HIS A 176 14.79 -2.15 6.62
CA HIS A 176 15.52 -3.41 6.79
C HIS A 176 14.89 -4.38 7.81
N SER A 177 13.87 -3.95 8.54
CA SER A 177 13.21 -4.75 9.57
C SER A 177 11.82 -4.21 9.88
N LEU A 178 11.07 -4.95 10.68
CA LEU A 178 9.92 -4.39 11.38
C LEU A 178 10.40 -3.39 12.45
N PRO A 179 9.61 -2.38 12.81
CA PRO A 179 9.93 -1.46 13.92
C PRO A 179 9.85 -2.14 15.29
N ILE A 180 9.08 -3.19 15.42
CA ILE A 180 8.93 -4.02 16.61
C ILE A 180 9.23 -5.49 16.28
N SER A 181 9.50 -6.32 17.30
CA SER A 181 9.78 -7.74 17.05
C SER A 181 8.58 -8.44 16.38
N PRO A 182 8.80 -9.49 15.56
CA PRO A 182 7.69 -10.26 15.00
C PRO A 182 6.76 -10.83 16.09
N ASP A 183 7.27 -11.18 17.26
CA ASP A 183 6.46 -11.69 18.37
C ASP A 183 5.59 -10.61 19.01
N THR A 184 6.14 -9.40 19.19
CA THR A 184 5.37 -8.22 19.63
C THR A 184 4.30 -7.87 18.59
N TRP A 185 4.64 -7.92 17.30
CA TRP A 185 3.69 -7.70 16.21
C TRP A 185 2.55 -8.73 16.24
N ARG A 186 2.86 -10.02 16.42
CA ARG A 186 1.87 -11.10 16.56
C ARG A 186 0.97 -10.90 17.76
N LYS A 187 1.53 -10.44 18.87
CA LYS A 187 0.79 -10.21 20.12
C LYS A 187 -0.24 -9.09 19.98
N TYR A 188 0.16 -7.96 19.40
CA TYR A 188 -0.64 -6.74 19.42
C TYR A 188 -1.34 -6.44 18.08
N MET A 189 -0.62 -6.53 16.98
CA MET A 189 -1.12 -6.08 15.67
C MET A 189 -1.95 -7.14 14.96
N LYS A 190 -1.51 -8.39 14.94
CA LYS A 190 -2.24 -9.48 14.27
C LYS A 190 -3.69 -9.61 14.73
N PRO A 191 -4.03 -9.60 16.04
CA PRO A 191 -5.42 -9.65 16.47
C PRO A 191 -6.26 -8.45 16.05
N ALA A 192 -5.65 -7.25 16.00
CA ALA A 192 -6.32 -6.03 15.57
C ALA A 192 -6.67 -6.08 14.07
N TYR A 193 -5.69 -6.40 13.21
CA TYR A 193 -5.93 -6.60 11.79
C TYR A 193 -6.96 -7.69 11.51
N LYS A 194 -6.83 -8.84 12.20
CA LYS A 194 -7.79 -9.93 12.04
C LYS A 194 -9.22 -9.50 12.32
N ALA A 195 -9.45 -8.78 13.40
CA ALA A 195 -10.78 -8.30 13.77
C ALA A 195 -11.37 -7.34 12.72
N ILE A 196 -10.53 -6.51 12.12
CA ILE A 196 -10.92 -5.58 11.03
C ILE A 196 -11.25 -6.36 9.73
N TYR A 197 -10.37 -7.27 9.33
CA TYR A 197 -10.53 -8.05 8.09
C TYR A 197 -11.65 -9.09 8.16
N ASP A 198 -11.96 -9.61 9.35
CA ASP A 198 -13.12 -10.48 9.55
C ASP A 198 -14.45 -9.79 9.14
N GLU A 199 -14.56 -8.46 9.30
CA GLU A 199 -15.75 -7.71 8.84
C GLU A 199 -15.85 -7.67 7.30
N VAL A 200 -14.71 -7.58 6.60
CA VAL A 200 -14.66 -7.68 5.12
C VAL A 200 -15.12 -9.06 4.67
N HIS A 201 -14.59 -10.12 5.30
CA HIS A 201 -14.95 -11.50 4.95
C HIS A 201 -16.40 -11.85 5.29
N LYS A 202 -16.97 -11.30 6.38
CA LYS A 202 -18.41 -11.44 6.67
C LYS A 202 -19.30 -10.87 5.57
N ALA A 203 -18.81 -9.86 4.85
CA ALA A 203 -19.50 -9.32 3.68
C ALA A 203 -19.22 -10.09 2.37
N GLY A 204 -18.47 -11.20 2.43
CA GLY A 204 -18.10 -12.01 1.26
C GLY A 204 -17.05 -11.37 0.35
N LYS A 205 -16.31 -10.39 0.83
CA LYS A 205 -15.32 -9.65 0.08
C LYS A 205 -13.89 -10.10 0.44
N MET A 206 -12.92 -9.71 -0.39
CA MET A 206 -11.49 -9.97 -0.19
C MET A 206 -10.77 -8.74 0.36
N VAL A 207 -9.64 -8.98 1.03
CA VAL A 207 -8.76 -7.95 1.58
C VAL A 207 -7.53 -7.79 0.70
N TYR A 208 -7.32 -6.57 0.20
CA TYR A 208 -6.05 -6.12 -0.36
C TYR A 208 -5.34 -5.25 0.68
N MET A 209 -4.07 -5.55 0.98
CA MET A 209 -3.27 -4.82 1.96
C MET A 209 -1.97 -4.33 1.33
N HIS A 210 -1.83 -3.01 1.23
CA HIS A 210 -0.56 -2.35 0.94
C HIS A 210 0.22 -2.13 2.24
N THR A 211 1.52 -2.40 2.21
CA THR A 211 2.42 -2.08 3.32
C THR A 211 3.82 -1.84 2.80
N ASP A 212 4.36 -0.69 3.12
CA ASP A 212 5.74 -0.36 2.84
C ASP A 212 6.71 -1.02 3.85
N GLY A 213 7.98 -1.09 3.44
CA GLY A 213 9.07 -1.59 4.26
C GLY A 213 9.22 -3.11 4.29
N CYS A 214 10.11 -3.55 5.17
CA CYS A 214 10.49 -4.95 5.34
C CYS A 214 9.49 -5.68 6.23
N VAL A 215 8.58 -6.44 5.63
CA VAL A 215 7.50 -7.16 6.32
C VAL A 215 7.48 -8.67 6.05
N TRP A 216 8.43 -9.19 5.25
CA TRP A 216 8.48 -10.61 4.95
C TRP A 216 8.43 -11.53 6.19
N PRO A 217 8.91 -11.15 7.40
CA PRO A 217 8.84 -12.02 8.58
C PRO A 217 7.43 -12.27 9.11
N VAL A 218 6.45 -11.43 8.72
CA VAL A 218 5.04 -11.51 9.17
C VAL A 218 4.05 -11.75 8.03
N VAL A 219 4.52 -12.07 6.82
CA VAL A 219 3.65 -12.38 5.66
C VAL A 219 2.67 -13.50 5.98
N GLN A 220 3.12 -14.58 6.63
CA GLN A 220 2.23 -15.67 7.02
C GLN A 220 1.18 -15.21 8.04
N ASP A 221 1.58 -14.34 8.96
CA ASP A 221 0.67 -13.79 9.97
C ASP A 221 -0.38 -12.86 9.36
N LEU A 222 0.00 -12.04 8.36
CA LEU A 222 -0.92 -11.20 7.59
C LEU A 222 -1.95 -12.05 6.82
N LYS A 223 -1.50 -13.14 6.17
CA LYS A 223 -2.39 -14.11 5.54
C LYS A 223 -3.38 -14.72 6.54
N GLU A 224 -2.90 -15.15 7.71
CA GLU A 224 -3.73 -15.73 8.77
C GLU A 224 -4.68 -14.71 9.40
N ALA A 225 -4.31 -13.43 9.39
CA ALA A 225 -5.19 -12.33 9.77
C ALA A 225 -6.31 -12.06 8.76
N GLY A 226 -6.18 -12.59 7.53
CA GLY A 226 -7.23 -12.52 6.52
C GLY A 226 -6.86 -11.75 5.25
N VAL A 227 -5.60 -11.39 5.04
CA VAL A 227 -5.19 -10.74 3.79
C VAL A 227 -5.23 -11.74 2.64
N ASN A 228 -5.86 -11.35 1.53
CA ASN A 228 -5.93 -12.13 0.29
C ASN A 228 -4.88 -11.72 -0.71
N VAL A 229 -4.55 -10.43 -0.77
CA VAL A 229 -3.54 -9.84 -1.65
C VAL A 229 -2.64 -8.93 -0.83
N LEU A 230 -1.33 -9.15 -0.90
CA LEU A 230 -0.33 -8.25 -0.31
C LEU A 230 0.33 -7.44 -1.42
N ASN A 231 0.43 -6.13 -1.23
CA ASN A 231 1.28 -5.28 -2.04
C ASN A 231 2.54 -4.95 -1.24
N LEU A 232 3.68 -5.44 -1.71
CA LEU A 232 4.96 -5.39 -1.01
C LEU A 232 6.07 -4.83 -1.91
N GLN A 233 6.95 -4.03 -1.32
CA GLN A 233 8.12 -3.46 -1.97
C GLN A 233 9.21 -4.51 -2.21
N TYR A 234 9.72 -4.56 -3.46
CA TYR A 234 10.84 -5.41 -3.86
C TYR A 234 12.08 -5.20 -2.98
N ARG A 235 12.57 -3.95 -2.89
CA ARG A 235 13.86 -3.62 -2.27
C ARG A 235 13.90 -3.92 -0.77
N ALA A 236 12.84 -3.57 -0.06
CA ALA A 236 12.79 -3.74 1.40
C ALA A 236 12.66 -5.21 1.82
N ASN A 237 12.02 -6.04 0.99
CA ASN A 237 11.77 -7.44 1.31
C ASN A 237 12.80 -8.40 0.68
N GLY A 238 13.37 -8.05 -0.47
CA GLY A 238 14.27 -8.90 -1.26
C GLY A 238 13.54 -10.04 -1.99
N LEU A 239 13.90 -10.26 -3.26
CA LEU A 239 13.21 -11.22 -4.13
C LEU A 239 13.17 -12.63 -3.54
N ASP A 240 14.28 -13.13 -2.99
CA ASP A 240 14.36 -14.47 -2.40
C ASP A 240 13.37 -14.65 -1.24
N ASN A 241 13.21 -13.63 -0.38
CA ASN A 241 12.24 -13.67 0.70
C ASN A 241 10.81 -13.65 0.16
N LEU A 242 10.52 -12.83 -0.86
CA LEU A 242 9.21 -12.78 -1.51
C LEU A 242 8.86 -14.12 -2.19
N VAL A 243 9.80 -14.72 -2.90
CA VAL A 243 9.61 -16.08 -3.47
C VAL A 243 9.29 -17.09 -2.36
N ARG A 244 10.08 -17.09 -1.29
CA ARG A 244 9.92 -18.03 -0.18
C ARG A 244 8.61 -17.87 0.57
N THR A 245 8.13 -16.62 0.78
CA THR A 245 6.99 -16.34 1.66
C THR A 245 5.68 -16.11 0.92
N CYS A 246 5.73 -15.63 -0.34
CA CYS A 246 4.52 -15.26 -1.08
C CYS A 246 4.18 -16.24 -2.20
N LYS A 247 5.18 -16.73 -2.99
CA LYS A 247 4.91 -17.54 -4.18
C LYS A 247 4.11 -18.80 -3.84
N GLY A 248 2.92 -18.92 -4.43
CA GLY A 248 2.01 -20.05 -4.18
C GLY A 248 1.36 -20.07 -2.79
N ASN A 249 1.62 -19.05 -1.98
CA ASN A 249 1.07 -18.94 -0.62
C ASN A 249 0.01 -17.84 -0.52
N ILE A 250 0.33 -16.63 -0.97
CA ILE A 250 -0.58 -15.48 -0.96
C ILE A 250 -0.40 -14.71 -2.28
N ALA A 251 -1.46 -14.13 -2.81
CA ALA A 251 -1.32 -13.29 -4.00
C ALA A 251 -0.46 -12.07 -3.67
N LEU A 252 0.54 -11.82 -4.52
CA LEU A 252 1.47 -10.71 -4.37
C LEU A 252 1.23 -9.70 -5.50
N ASP A 253 0.95 -8.48 -5.12
CA ASP A 253 1.12 -7.30 -5.96
C ASP A 253 2.52 -6.75 -5.67
N LEU A 254 3.47 -7.14 -6.50
CA LEU A 254 4.87 -6.76 -6.30
C LEU A 254 5.11 -5.33 -6.74
N ASP A 255 5.39 -4.46 -5.78
CA ASP A 255 5.88 -3.11 -6.03
C ASP A 255 7.36 -3.19 -6.43
N LEU A 256 7.60 -3.00 -7.73
CA LEU A 256 8.91 -3.06 -8.36
C LEU A 256 9.85 -2.01 -7.76
N ASP A 257 11.15 -2.17 -7.98
CA ASP A 257 12.15 -1.33 -7.32
C ASP A 257 12.11 0.14 -7.78
N ARG A 258 11.23 0.92 -7.17
CA ARG A 258 11.07 2.35 -7.44
C ARG A 258 12.33 3.19 -7.15
N GLN A 259 13.26 2.67 -6.35
CA GLN A 259 14.55 3.33 -6.09
C GLN A 259 15.59 3.06 -7.20
N LEU A 260 15.36 2.05 -8.04
CA LEU A 260 16.16 1.77 -9.22
C LEU A 260 15.79 2.72 -10.39
N PHE A 261 14.51 2.97 -10.58
CA PHE A 261 13.96 3.65 -11.76
C PHE A 261 14.56 5.02 -12.08
N PRO A 262 14.90 5.89 -11.11
CA PRO A 262 15.51 7.19 -11.39
C PRO A 262 16.91 7.12 -11.98
N PHE A 263 17.66 6.04 -11.69
CA PHE A 263 19.10 5.96 -11.94
C PHE A 263 19.50 4.89 -12.95
N ALA A 264 18.62 3.94 -13.24
CA ALA A 264 18.88 2.83 -14.14
C ALA A 264 18.80 3.24 -15.62
N THR A 265 19.46 2.47 -16.46
CA THR A 265 19.23 2.51 -17.90
C THR A 265 17.95 1.73 -18.26
N PRO A 266 17.33 1.99 -19.42
CA PRO A 266 16.19 1.20 -19.89
C PRO A 266 16.43 -0.33 -19.89
N SER A 267 17.63 -0.79 -20.24
CA SER A 267 17.99 -2.23 -20.20
C SER A 267 18.01 -2.78 -18.77
N GLN A 268 18.54 -2.03 -17.80
CA GLN A 268 18.54 -2.46 -16.40
C GLN A 268 17.13 -2.52 -15.83
N ILE A 269 16.22 -1.65 -16.26
CA ILE A 269 14.80 -1.70 -15.90
C ILE A 269 14.15 -2.96 -16.47
N GLU A 270 14.43 -3.27 -17.76
CA GLU A 270 13.94 -4.48 -18.41
C GLU A 270 14.42 -5.75 -17.67
N ASP A 271 15.73 -5.82 -17.38
CA ASP A 271 16.33 -6.96 -16.66
C ASP A 271 15.67 -7.15 -15.28
N HIS A 272 15.47 -6.07 -14.52
CA HIS A 272 14.83 -6.12 -13.20
C HIS A 272 13.38 -6.63 -13.27
N ILE A 273 12.58 -6.09 -14.19
CA ILE A 273 11.17 -6.48 -14.32
C ILE A 273 11.05 -7.93 -14.79
N MET A 274 11.91 -8.36 -15.73
CA MET A 274 11.94 -9.73 -16.20
C MET A 274 12.37 -10.69 -15.10
N GLU A 275 13.41 -10.39 -14.32
CA GLU A 275 13.84 -11.18 -13.16
C GLU A 275 12.69 -11.39 -12.18
N CYS A 276 11.95 -10.34 -11.83
CA CYS A 276 10.79 -10.42 -10.94
C CYS A 276 9.69 -11.31 -11.52
N ALA A 277 9.38 -11.15 -12.81
CA ALA A 277 8.37 -11.95 -13.48
C ALA A 277 8.76 -13.43 -13.51
N GLU A 278 9.98 -13.78 -13.92
CA GLU A 278 10.49 -15.14 -13.99
C GLU A 278 10.51 -15.83 -12.61
N ALA A 279 10.99 -15.11 -11.59
CA ALA A 279 11.07 -15.65 -10.24
C ALA A 279 9.70 -15.95 -9.63
N MET A 280 8.72 -15.06 -9.87
CA MET A 280 7.42 -15.12 -9.21
C MET A 280 6.30 -15.77 -10.03
N TYR A 281 6.49 -15.93 -11.35
CA TYR A 281 5.45 -16.48 -12.22
C TYR A 281 4.98 -17.87 -11.80
N MET A 282 3.67 -18.06 -11.88
CA MET A 282 2.99 -19.35 -11.77
C MET A 282 1.79 -19.34 -12.75
N PRO A 283 1.56 -20.43 -13.52
CA PRO A 283 0.43 -20.47 -14.46
C PRO A 283 -0.94 -20.42 -13.77
N GLU A 284 -1.01 -20.80 -12.50
CA GLU A 284 -2.20 -20.68 -11.67
C GLU A 284 -2.56 -19.23 -11.34
N GLY A 285 -1.57 -18.34 -11.28
CA GLY A 285 -1.71 -16.93 -10.89
C GLY A 285 -0.92 -16.59 -9.62
N GLY A 286 -1.42 -15.61 -8.86
CA GLY A 286 -0.82 -15.16 -7.60
C GLY A 286 0.18 -14.01 -7.76
N LEU A 287 0.40 -13.50 -8.99
CA LEU A 287 1.30 -12.39 -9.27
C LEU A 287 0.58 -11.23 -9.94
N ILE A 288 0.87 -10.04 -9.45
CA ILE A 288 0.63 -8.73 -10.08
C ILE A 288 1.96 -7.99 -10.04
N LEU A 289 2.27 -7.20 -11.06
CA LEU A 289 3.46 -6.34 -11.10
C LEU A 289 3.04 -4.87 -11.16
N SER A 290 3.45 -4.11 -10.17
CA SER A 290 3.14 -2.68 -10.07
C SER A 290 4.42 -1.85 -10.05
N ALA A 291 4.41 -0.73 -10.77
CA ALA A 291 5.47 0.26 -10.75
C ALA A 291 4.93 1.61 -10.32
N GLU A 292 5.54 2.23 -9.33
CA GLU A 292 5.27 3.61 -8.95
C GLU A 292 6.36 4.53 -9.52
N CYS A 293 5.93 5.56 -10.25
CA CYS A 293 6.83 6.53 -10.87
C CYS A 293 6.67 7.90 -10.22
N ALA A 294 7.69 8.30 -9.45
CA ALA A 294 7.81 9.62 -8.86
C ALA A 294 8.45 10.63 -9.85
N ALA A 295 8.49 11.90 -9.47
CA ALA A 295 8.97 12.97 -10.34
C ALA A 295 10.47 12.90 -10.71
N ASP A 296 11.27 12.14 -9.98
CA ASP A 296 12.68 11.91 -10.24
C ASP A 296 12.93 10.88 -11.35
N VAL A 297 11.94 10.03 -11.68
CA VAL A 297 12.06 9.04 -12.76
C VAL A 297 12.05 9.74 -14.12
N PRO A 298 13.10 9.58 -14.98
CA PRO A 298 13.12 10.12 -16.33
C PRO A 298 11.97 9.58 -17.20
N LEU A 299 11.46 10.40 -18.12
CA LEU A 299 10.34 9.98 -18.98
C LEU A 299 10.69 8.76 -19.85
N GLU A 300 11.95 8.65 -20.30
CA GLU A 300 12.45 7.47 -21.02
C GLU A 300 12.42 6.19 -20.18
N ASN A 301 12.64 6.32 -18.86
CA ASN A 301 12.58 5.20 -17.94
C ASN A 301 11.11 4.80 -17.64
N ILE A 302 10.19 5.77 -17.57
CA ILE A 302 8.75 5.47 -17.49
C ILE A 302 8.28 4.73 -18.75
N GLU A 303 8.74 5.14 -19.94
CA GLU A 303 8.48 4.43 -21.19
C GLU A 303 9.03 2.99 -21.16
N ALA A 304 10.28 2.81 -20.69
CA ALA A 304 10.90 1.48 -20.58
C ALA A 304 10.13 0.56 -19.62
N ILE A 305 9.68 1.09 -18.47
CA ILE A 305 8.82 0.38 -17.53
C ILE A 305 7.53 -0.08 -18.22
N CYS A 306 6.84 0.83 -18.90
CA CYS A 306 5.60 0.51 -19.59
C CYS A 306 5.79 -0.55 -20.68
N CYS A 307 6.80 -0.37 -21.55
CA CYS A 307 7.12 -1.31 -22.61
C CYS A 307 7.42 -2.71 -22.04
N THR A 308 8.17 -2.79 -20.95
CA THR A 308 8.54 -4.09 -20.34
C THR A 308 7.35 -4.72 -19.65
N LEU A 309 6.55 -3.96 -18.92
CA LEU A 309 5.33 -4.47 -18.29
C LEU A 309 4.32 -5.00 -19.32
N GLU A 310 4.21 -4.38 -20.49
CA GLU A 310 3.38 -4.92 -21.57
C GLU A 310 3.92 -6.24 -22.15
N LYS A 311 5.26 -6.42 -22.21
CA LYS A 311 5.88 -7.70 -22.60
C LYS A 311 5.62 -8.79 -21.55
N VAL A 312 5.91 -8.52 -20.27
CA VAL A 312 5.75 -9.52 -19.20
C VAL A 312 4.30 -9.85 -18.91
N ARG A 313 3.36 -8.98 -19.25
CA ARG A 313 1.93 -9.24 -19.16
C ARG A 313 1.55 -10.56 -19.87
N ASP A 314 2.18 -10.86 -20.99
CA ASP A 314 1.91 -12.04 -21.81
C ASP A 314 2.94 -13.19 -21.56
N TYR A 315 3.79 -13.04 -20.55
CA TYR A 315 4.77 -14.05 -20.15
C TYR A 315 4.09 -15.37 -19.71
N LYS A 316 4.67 -16.52 -20.11
CA LYS A 316 4.09 -17.86 -19.86
C LYS A 316 5.08 -18.85 -19.22
N GLY A 317 6.27 -18.40 -18.85
CA GLY A 317 7.34 -19.25 -18.35
C GLY A 317 8.27 -19.75 -19.44
#